data_32f1cf3d138e6207399dcbf3f622c0ee
#
_entry.id   32f1cf3d138e6207399dcbf3f622c0ee
#
_cell.length_a   1.000
_cell.length_b   1.000
_cell.length_c   1.000
_cell.angle_alpha   90.00
_cell.angle_beta   90.00
_cell.angle_gamma   90.00
#
_symmetry.space_group_name_H-M   'P 1'
#
loop_
_entity.id
_entity.type
_entity.pdbx_description
1 polymer ?
#
loop_
_entity_poly.entity_id
_entity_poly.type
_entity_poly.pdbx_seq_one_letter_code
_entity_poly.pdbx_strand_id
1 'polypeptide(L)'
;LRMDSPSAKTEKISILLRLWRNQQHRSTIIQIITIVILFTILGMIGNNVATNLEKAGKEFSFRFLNYPAGYDITFQPFISFSPTDTHTRAGIVGLLNTLLVAVSGIIIATILGFTMGILRLSNNWLVSKIVYVFLEFTRNVPVLLHILFVYGIFLYTLPVPKKAINISDTVFLSNRGFYTPAPVFEEGFGYVLIAILVAVLIVFFFKHWAKKVQDS
;
A
#
# COMPACT_ATOMS: atom_id res chain seq x y z
N LEU A 1 9.23 75.23 -22.99
CA LEU A 1 8.94 74.30 -21.90
C LEU A 1 8.64 72.92 -22.49
N ARG A 2 9.59 72.03 -22.41
CA ARG A 2 9.50 70.65 -22.90
C ARG A 2 9.15 69.75 -21.72
N MET A 3 7.97 69.21 -21.69
CA MET A 3 7.55 68.25 -20.69
C MET A 3 8.10 66.87 -21.10
N ASP A 4 9.06 66.34 -20.34
CA ASP A 4 9.56 64.99 -20.49
C ASP A 4 8.52 64.02 -19.97
N SER A 5 8.12 63.05 -20.83
CA SER A 5 7.24 61.97 -20.47
C SER A 5 7.94 60.96 -19.55
N PRO A 6 7.32 60.50 -18.48
CA PRO A 6 7.93 59.52 -17.58
C PRO A 6 7.91 58.14 -18.22
N SER A 7 9.11 57.65 -18.32
CA SER A 7 9.63 56.55 -19.08
C SER A 7 9.05 55.14 -18.82
N ALA A 8 9.18 54.35 -19.84
CA ALA A 8 8.90 52.90 -19.96
C ALA A 8 9.55 51.97 -18.88
N LYS A 9 10.21 52.52 -17.91
CA LYS A 9 10.87 51.74 -16.82
C LYS A 9 9.89 51.32 -15.72
N THR A 10 8.77 52.00 -15.59
CA THR A 10 7.73 51.75 -14.58
C THR A 10 6.80 50.59 -14.97
N GLU A 11 6.66 50.27 -16.26
CA GLU A 11 5.76 49.21 -16.73
C GLU A 11 6.29 47.81 -16.50
N LYS A 12 7.61 47.60 -16.59
CA LYS A 12 8.21 46.24 -16.38
C LYS A 12 8.13 45.77 -14.93
N ILE A 13 8.20 46.67 -13.98
CA ILE A 13 8.08 46.36 -12.54
C ILE A 13 6.63 46.00 -12.21
N SER A 14 5.65 46.55 -12.93
CA SER A 14 4.23 46.32 -12.72
C SER A 14 3.78 44.90 -13.10
N ILE A 15 4.42 44.25 -14.10
CA ILE A 15 4.02 42.93 -14.57
C ILE A 15 4.46 41.85 -13.57
N LEU A 16 5.70 41.92 -13.07
CA LEU A 16 6.19 40.98 -12.06
C LEU A 16 5.40 41.11 -10.75
N LEU A 17 5.11 42.33 -10.31
CA LEU A 17 4.30 42.57 -9.12
C LEU A 17 2.84 42.13 -9.31
N ARG A 18 2.26 42.23 -10.51
CA ARG A 18 0.90 41.74 -10.83
C ARG A 18 0.85 40.20 -10.78
N LEU A 19 1.88 39.50 -11.28
CA LEU A 19 1.98 38.03 -11.23
C LEU A 19 2.09 37.53 -9.79
N TRP A 20 2.82 38.23 -8.94
CA TRP A 20 2.97 37.88 -7.52
C TRP A 20 1.75 38.21 -6.66
N ARG A 21 0.96 39.20 -7.04
CA ARG A 21 -0.26 39.62 -6.32
C ARG A 21 -1.46 38.71 -6.60
N ASN A 22 -1.46 37.99 -7.72
CA ASN A 22 -2.52 37.05 -8.03
C ASN A 22 -2.23 35.70 -7.35
N GLN A 23 -3.08 35.31 -6.40
CA GLN A 23 -2.91 34.11 -5.58
C GLN A 23 -2.83 32.82 -6.41
N GLN A 24 -3.56 32.72 -7.51
CA GLN A 24 -3.52 31.57 -8.42
C GLN A 24 -2.16 31.45 -9.13
N HIS A 25 -1.68 32.54 -9.73
CA HIS A 25 -0.38 32.53 -10.42
C HIS A 25 0.79 32.25 -9.47
N ARG A 26 0.77 32.83 -8.28
CA ARG A 26 1.78 32.56 -7.23
C ARG A 26 1.79 31.10 -6.85
N SER A 27 0.63 30.47 -6.63
CA SER A 27 0.52 29.03 -6.29
C SER A 27 1.09 28.16 -7.40
N THR A 28 0.75 28.43 -8.66
CA THR A 28 1.25 27.69 -9.83
C THR A 28 2.77 27.85 -9.99
N ILE A 29 3.29 29.07 -9.84
CA ILE A 29 4.74 29.33 -9.92
C ILE A 29 5.49 28.56 -8.82
N ILE A 30 5.00 28.61 -7.57
CA ILE A 30 5.61 27.87 -6.45
C ILE A 30 5.58 26.36 -6.73
N GLN A 31 4.47 25.81 -7.23
CA GLN A 31 4.36 24.41 -7.59
C GLN A 31 5.38 24.00 -8.66
N ILE A 32 5.48 24.79 -9.74
CA ILE A 32 6.44 24.52 -10.82
C ILE A 32 7.88 24.57 -10.27
N ILE A 33 8.24 25.60 -9.50
CA ILE A 33 9.57 25.72 -8.90
C ILE A 33 9.85 24.52 -7.99
N THR A 34 8.88 24.13 -7.14
CA THR A 34 9.03 22.96 -6.25
C THR A 34 9.26 21.68 -7.04
N ILE A 35 8.50 21.49 -8.11
CA ILE A 35 8.67 20.32 -9.00
C ILE A 35 10.05 20.33 -9.67
N VAL A 36 10.48 21.46 -10.20
CA VAL A 36 11.80 21.60 -10.83
C VAL A 36 12.93 21.32 -9.83
N ILE A 37 12.84 21.89 -8.62
CA ILE A 37 13.83 21.64 -7.55
C ILE A 37 13.84 20.15 -7.19
N LEU A 38 12.67 19.52 -7.02
CA LEU A 38 12.55 18.10 -6.71
C LEU A 38 13.22 17.24 -7.78
N PHE A 39 12.91 17.45 -9.06
CA PHE A 39 13.53 16.70 -10.15
C PHE A 39 15.02 16.97 -10.28
N THR A 40 15.49 18.18 -10.01
CA THR A 40 16.92 18.52 -9.98
C THR A 40 17.64 17.74 -8.88
N ILE A 41 17.07 17.72 -7.67
CA ILE A 41 17.64 16.96 -6.54
C ILE A 41 17.64 15.45 -6.86
N LEU A 42 16.56 14.91 -7.39
CA LEU A 42 16.49 13.50 -7.79
C LEU A 42 17.50 13.16 -8.87
N GLY A 43 17.69 14.05 -9.85
CA GLY A 43 18.71 13.90 -10.89
C GLY A 43 20.12 13.91 -10.32
N MET A 44 20.42 14.83 -9.39
CA MET A 44 21.73 14.88 -8.70
C MET A 44 22.00 13.61 -7.88
N ILE A 45 20.97 13.12 -7.13
CA ILE A 45 21.09 11.88 -6.37
C ILE A 45 21.32 10.70 -7.33
N GLY A 46 20.54 10.59 -8.41
CA GLY A 46 20.68 9.54 -9.41
C GLY A 46 22.08 9.52 -10.05
N ASN A 47 22.59 10.68 -10.43
CA ASN A 47 23.94 10.81 -10.99
C ASN A 47 25.02 10.43 -9.97
N ASN A 48 24.89 10.87 -8.72
CA ASN A 48 25.80 10.50 -7.64
C ASN A 48 25.81 8.99 -7.38
N VAL A 49 24.63 8.36 -7.37
CA VAL A 49 24.50 6.91 -7.22
C VAL A 49 25.18 6.19 -8.38
N ALA A 50 24.91 6.59 -9.63
CA ALA A 50 25.51 5.99 -10.81
C ALA A 50 27.05 6.09 -10.76
N THR A 51 27.59 7.28 -10.49
CA THR A 51 29.04 7.53 -10.40
C THR A 51 29.70 6.72 -9.26
N ASN A 52 29.02 6.61 -8.10
CA ASN A 52 29.59 5.87 -6.97
C ASN A 52 29.54 4.35 -7.21
N LEU A 53 28.52 3.84 -7.90
CA LEU A 53 28.45 2.44 -8.31
C LEU A 53 29.54 2.11 -9.32
N GLU A 54 29.77 2.97 -10.31
CA GLU A 54 30.85 2.83 -11.30
C GLU A 54 32.23 2.80 -10.64
N LYS A 55 32.49 3.72 -9.69
CA LYS A 55 33.74 3.72 -8.88
C LYS A 55 33.90 2.47 -8.04
N ALA A 56 32.80 1.87 -7.61
CA ALA A 56 32.78 0.60 -6.89
C ALA A 56 32.87 -0.65 -7.81
N GLY A 57 33.08 -0.45 -9.12
CA GLY A 57 33.13 -1.53 -10.11
C GLY A 57 31.79 -2.22 -10.35
N LYS A 58 30.68 -1.55 -10.01
CA LYS A 58 29.31 -2.06 -10.18
C LYS A 58 28.60 -1.24 -11.26
N GLU A 59 28.12 -1.90 -12.30
CA GLU A 59 27.26 -1.25 -13.28
C GLU A 59 25.85 -1.06 -12.72
N PHE A 60 25.26 0.12 -12.93
CA PHE A 60 23.84 0.33 -12.70
C PHE A 60 23.06 -0.38 -13.80
N SER A 61 22.57 -1.57 -13.50
CA SER A 61 21.87 -2.42 -14.46
C SER A 61 20.76 -3.21 -13.78
N PHE A 62 19.65 -3.37 -14.45
CA PHE A 62 18.55 -4.26 -14.00
C PHE A 62 18.77 -5.73 -14.43
N ARG A 63 19.94 -6.08 -14.99
CA ARG A 63 20.26 -7.45 -15.39
C ARG A 63 20.16 -8.46 -14.26
N PHE A 64 20.46 -8.02 -13.02
CA PHE A 64 20.34 -8.88 -11.83
C PHE A 64 18.94 -9.46 -11.65
N LEU A 65 17.90 -8.80 -12.13
CA LEU A 65 16.52 -9.28 -12.04
C LEU A 65 16.34 -10.65 -12.72
N ASN A 66 17.14 -10.96 -13.72
CA ASN A 66 17.11 -12.22 -14.46
C ASN A 66 18.08 -13.27 -13.92
N TYR A 67 18.87 -12.95 -12.90
CA TYR A 67 19.76 -13.91 -12.24
C TYR A 67 19.02 -14.69 -11.16
N PRO A 68 19.49 -15.92 -10.84
CA PRO A 68 18.96 -16.71 -9.74
C PRO A 68 19.01 -15.94 -8.42
N ALA A 69 17.95 -16.01 -7.65
CA ALA A 69 17.81 -15.26 -6.40
C ALA A 69 18.77 -15.75 -5.31
N GLY A 70 19.02 -17.07 -5.25
CA GLY A 70 19.93 -17.67 -4.28
C GLY A 70 19.40 -17.73 -2.84
N TYR A 71 18.14 -17.32 -2.59
CA TYR A 71 17.46 -17.38 -1.31
C TYR A 71 16.07 -17.99 -1.48
N ASP A 72 15.48 -18.46 -0.38
CA ASP A 72 14.14 -19.05 -0.38
C ASP A 72 13.10 -18.10 0.21
N ILE A 73 11.84 -18.23 -0.24
CA ILE A 73 10.67 -17.54 0.31
C ILE A 73 9.73 -18.60 0.85
N THR A 74 9.64 -18.72 2.15
CA THR A 74 8.88 -19.80 2.82
C THR A 74 7.37 -19.73 2.56
N PHE A 75 6.80 -18.51 2.47
CA PHE A 75 5.37 -18.32 2.27
C PHE A 75 5.06 -18.04 0.80
N GLN A 76 4.44 -19.00 0.12
CA GLN A 76 4.23 -19.03 -1.33
C GLN A 76 2.79 -19.45 -1.68
N PRO A 77 1.75 -18.71 -1.25
CA PRO A 77 0.36 -19.16 -1.40
C PRO A 77 -0.15 -19.15 -2.84
N PHE A 78 0.46 -18.39 -3.74
CA PHE A 78 -0.04 -18.21 -5.12
C PHE A 78 0.88 -18.79 -6.19
N ILE A 79 2.18 -18.59 -6.04
CA ILE A 79 3.19 -18.97 -7.04
C ILE A 79 4.34 -19.66 -6.31
N SER A 80 4.70 -20.86 -6.74
CA SER A 80 5.87 -21.57 -6.23
C SER A 80 7.15 -20.81 -6.58
N PHE A 81 8.10 -20.80 -5.65
CA PHE A 81 9.39 -20.15 -5.78
C PHE A 81 10.49 -21.07 -5.24
N SER A 82 11.60 -21.11 -5.95
CA SER A 82 12.81 -21.81 -5.52
C SER A 82 14.03 -20.90 -5.60
N PRO A 83 15.13 -21.19 -4.89
CA PRO A 83 16.37 -20.40 -4.96
C PRO A 83 16.98 -20.29 -6.36
N THR A 84 16.63 -21.18 -7.27
CA THR A 84 17.06 -21.17 -8.69
C THR A 84 16.24 -20.23 -9.57
N ASP A 85 15.08 -19.78 -9.07
CA ASP A 85 14.25 -18.82 -9.79
C ASP A 85 14.85 -17.41 -9.76
N THR A 86 14.43 -16.57 -10.68
CA THR A 86 14.96 -15.21 -10.85
C THR A 86 14.51 -14.26 -9.74
N HIS A 87 15.29 -13.18 -9.53
CA HIS A 87 14.90 -12.09 -8.63
C HIS A 87 13.56 -11.44 -9.04
N THR A 88 13.24 -11.39 -10.34
CA THR A 88 11.93 -10.92 -10.83
C THR A 88 10.80 -11.78 -10.28
N ARG A 89 10.94 -13.11 -10.31
CA ARG A 89 9.93 -14.03 -9.76
C ARG A 89 9.81 -13.86 -8.25
N ALA A 90 10.94 -13.72 -7.55
CA ALA A 90 10.95 -13.39 -6.12
C ALA A 90 10.18 -12.09 -5.82
N GLY A 91 10.40 -11.04 -6.63
CA GLY A 91 9.69 -9.77 -6.52
C GLY A 91 8.16 -9.93 -6.71
N ILE A 92 7.73 -10.75 -7.68
CA ILE A 92 6.31 -11.04 -7.91
C ILE A 92 5.71 -11.78 -6.71
N VAL A 93 6.39 -12.80 -6.18
CA VAL A 93 5.94 -13.53 -4.99
C VAL A 93 5.81 -12.58 -3.80
N GLY A 94 6.81 -11.71 -3.57
CA GLY A 94 6.78 -10.69 -2.51
C GLY A 94 5.62 -9.69 -2.68
N LEU A 95 5.35 -9.25 -3.91
CA LEU A 95 4.22 -8.38 -4.22
C LEU A 95 2.88 -9.05 -3.91
N LEU A 96 2.70 -10.30 -4.35
CA LEU A 96 1.48 -11.06 -4.10
C LEU A 96 1.25 -11.30 -2.60
N ASN A 97 2.31 -11.61 -1.85
CA ASN A 97 2.26 -11.74 -0.39
C ASN A 97 1.85 -10.42 0.28
N THR A 98 2.41 -9.30 -0.19
CA THR A 98 2.05 -7.96 0.30
C THR A 98 0.59 -7.64 0.01
N LEU A 99 0.11 -7.94 -1.19
CA LEU A 99 -1.30 -7.74 -1.57
C LEU A 99 -2.25 -8.60 -0.73
N LEU A 100 -1.89 -9.86 -0.48
CA LEU A 100 -2.68 -10.75 0.37
C LEU A 100 -2.85 -10.18 1.78
N VAL A 101 -1.73 -9.76 2.39
CA VAL A 101 -1.75 -9.14 3.73
C VAL A 101 -2.52 -7.82 3.73
N ALA A 102 -2.33 -6.98 2.71
CA ALA A 102 -3.01 -5.70 2.60
C ALA A 102 -4.53 -5.88 2.46
N VAL A 103 -4.98 -6.74 1.54
CA VAL A 103 -6.42 -6.99 1.31
C VAL A 103 -7.06 -7.60 2.56
N SER A 104 -6.44 -8.63 3.14
CA SER A 104 -6.94 -9.26 4.37
C SER A 104 -7.01 -8.26 5.53
N GLY A 105 -5.95 -7.46 5.68
CA GLY A 105 -5.87 -6.43 6.71
C GLY A 105 -6.93 -5.34 6.54
N ILE A 106 -7.19 -4.88 5.32
CA ILE A 106 -8.25 -3.89 5.01
C ILE A 106 -9.62 -4.46 5.38
N ILE A 107 -9.93 -5.70 5.01
CA ILE A 107 -11.22 -6.32 5.33
C ILE A 107 -11.41 -6.39 6.85
N ILE A 108 -10.43 -6.96 7.57
CA ILE A 108 -10.50 -7.11 9.03
C ILE A 108 -10.57 -5.74 9.72
N ALA A 109 -9.73 -4.80 9.32
CA ALA A 109 -9.71 -3.45 9.88
C ALA A 109 -11.03 -2.70 9.63
N THR A 110 -11.67 -2.89 8.47
CA THR A 110 -12.96 -2.29 8.14
C THR A 110 -14.06 -2.84 9.05
N ILE A 111 -14.14 -4.17 9.20
CA ILE A 111 -15.14 -4.81 10.07
C ILE A 111 -14.95 -4.37 11.52
N LEU A 112 -13.72 -4.44 12.03
CA LEU A 112 -13.42 -4.04 13.41
C LEU A 112 -13.66 -2.55 13.64
N GLY A 113 -13.18 -1.70 12.73
CA GLY A 113 -13.31 -0.25 12.82
C GLY A 113 -14.77 0.19 12.79
N PHE A 114 -15.59 -0.39 11.89
CA PHE A 114 -17.02 -0.12 11.82
C PHE A 114 -17.73 -0.58 13.10
N THR A 115 -17.46 -1.79 13.58
CA THR A 115 -18.03 -2.33 14.83
C THR A 115 -17.66 -1.45 16.02
N MET A 116 -16.36 -1.11 16.17
CA MET A 116 -15.92 -0.23 17.25
C MET A 116 -16.52 1.18 17.15
N GLY A 117 -16.70 1.70 15.94
CA GLY A 117 -17.36 2.98 15.69
C GLY A 117 -18.78 2.99 16.21
N ILE A 118 -19.59 1.96 15.89
CA ILE A 118 -20.97 1.82 16.38
C ILE A 118 -20.99 1.66 17.90
N LEU A 119 -20.18 0.77 18.45
CA LEU A 119 -20.12 0.54 19.91
C LEU A 119 -19.71 1.80 20.67
N ARG A 120 -18.87 2.65 20.08
CA ARG A 120 -18.48 3.95 20.67
C ARG A 120 -19.64 4.92 20.82
N LEU A 121 -20.65 4.83 19.92
CA LEU A 121 -21.88 5.64 19.94
C LEU A 121 -22.97 5.04 20.81
N SER A 122 -22.71 3.91 21.48
CA SER A 122 -23.69 3.25 22.36
C SER A 122 -24.10 4.15 23.52
N ASN A 123 -25.38 4.14 23.87
CA ASN A 123 -25.94 4.79 25.06
C ASN A 123 -25.47 4.11 26.37
N ASN A 124 -24.95 2.89 26.31
CA ASN A 124 -24.39 2.20 27.45
C ASN A 124 -23.00 2.79 27.77
N TRP A 125 -22.92 3.46 28.93
CA TRP A 125 -21.69 4.11 29.39
C TRP A 125 -20.49 3.16 29.45
N LEU A 126 -20.68 1.92 29.95
CA LEU A 126 -19.61 0.95 30.11
C LEU A 126 -19.02 0.52 28.74
N VAL A 127 -19.90 0.18 27.79
CA VAL A 127 -19.51 -0.20 26.43
C VAL A 127 -18.75 0.94 25.75
N SER A 128 -19.32 2.14 25.78
CA SER A 128 -18.68 3.33 25.19
C SER A 128 -17.32 3.62 25.82
N LYS A 129 -17.17 3.43 27.16
CA LYS A 129 -15.92 3.69 27.87
C LYS A 129 -14.84 2.67 27.55
N ILE A 130 -15.18 1.37 27.50
CA ILE A 130 -14.25 0.30 27.13
C ILE A 130 -13.71 0.54 25.71
N VAL A 131 -14.61 0.79 24.76
CA VAL A 131 -14.23 1.06 23.38
C VAL A 131 -13.37 2.32 23.27
N TYR A 132 -13.69 3.37 24.03
CA TYR A 132 -12.87 4.57 24.08
C TYR A 132 -11.44 4.29 24.51
N VAL A 133 -11.24 3.56 25.60
CA VAL A 133 -9.90 3.22 26.10
C VAL A 133 -9.13 2.39 25.07
N PHE A 134 -9.79 1.42 24.43
CA PHE A 134 -9.17 0.61 23.39
C PHE A 134 -8.74 1.46 22.18
N LEU A 135 -9.59 2.36 21.71
CA LEU A 135 -9.29 3.26 20.60
C LEU A 135 -8.15 4.23 20.94
N GLU A 136 -8.15 4.80 22.15
CA GLU A 136 -7.08 5.68 22.61
C GLU A 136 -5.73 4.93 22.69
N PHE A 137 -5.73 3.72 23.23
CA PHE A 137 -4.54 2.86 23.25
C PHE A 137 -4.02 2.60 21.83
N THR A 138 -4.92 2.19 20.91
CA THR A 138 -4.54 1.88 19.53
C THR A 138 -4.02 3.09 18.77
N ARG A 139 -4.54 4.29 19.04
CA ARG A 139 -4.15 5.54 18.37
C ARG A 139 -2.86 6.15 18.93
N ASN A 140 -2.63 6.03 20.23
CA ASN A 140 -1.52 6.68 20.90
C ASN A 140 -0.25 5.83 20.94
N VAL A 141 -0.35 4.52 20.77
CA VAL A 141 0.81 3.62 20.70
C VAL A 141 1.25 3.46 19.24
N PRO A 142 2.54 3.62 18.92
CA PRO A 142 3.05 3.38 17.56
C PRO A 142 2.70 1.97 17.06
N VAL A 143 2.26 1.86 15.81
CA VAL A 143 1.84 0.58 15.20
C VAL A 143 2.94 -0.49 15.29
N LEU A 144 4.20 -0.11 15.17
CA LEU A 144 5.34 -1.03 15.28
C LEU A 144 5.36 -1.73 16.65
N LEU A 145 5.06 -1.01 17.73
CA LEU A 145 5.00 -1.60 19.07
C LEU A 145 3.86 -2.61 19.18
N HIS A 146 2.70 -2.36 18.57
CA HIS A 146 1.62 -3.34 18.53
C HIS A 146 2.06 -4.61 17.79
N ILE A 147 2.71 -4.46 16.64
CA ILE A 147 3.21 -5.60 15.86
C ILE A 147 4.22 -6.41 16.68
N LEU A 148 5.21 -5.75 17.29
CA LEU A 148 6.24 -6.42 18.10
C LEU A 148 5.63 -7.10 19.32
N PHE A 149 4.67 -6.47 19.99
CA PHE A 149 3.98 -7.03 21.14
C PHE A 149 3.20 -8.29 20.77
N VAL A 150 2.36 -8.22 19.74
CA VAL A 150 1.58 -9.37 19.27
C VAL A 150 2.50 -10.48 18.77
N TYR A 151 3.51 -10.14 17.98
CA TYR A 151 4.53 -11.10 17.53
C TYR A 151 5.24 -11.78 18.70
N GLY A 152 5.63 -11.02 19.71
CA GLY A 152 6.25 -11.55 20.92
C GLY A 152 5.35 -12.54 21.66
N ILE A 153 4.05 -12.21 21.82
CA ILE A 153 3.09 -13.16 22.41
C ILE A 153 3.07 -14.47 21.62
N PHE A 154 2.92 -14.43 20.30
CA PHE A 154 2.91 -15.63 19.48
C PHE A 154 4.21 -16.43 19.59
N LEU A 155 5.34 -15.74 19.54
CA LEU A 155 6.67 -16.37 19.54
C LEU A 155 6.97 -17.11 20.87
N TYR A 156 6.61 -16.50 22.01
CA TYR A 156 6.96 -17.03 23.34
C TYR A 156 5.89 -17.90 23.98
N THR A 157 4.61 -17.72 23.57
CA THR A 157 3.49 -18.46 24.19
C THR A 157 3.17 -19.74 23.41
N LEU A 158 3.31 -19.72 22.07
CA LEU A 158 2.97 -20.88 21.24
C LEU A 158 4.16 -21.83 21.05
N PRO A 159 3.87 -23.14 20.95
CA PRO A 159 4.92 -24.14 20.76
C PRO A 159 5.53 -24.05 19.34
N VAL A 160 6.73 -24.58 19.22
CA VAL A 160 7.42 -24.75 17.92
C VAL A 160 6.62 -25.68 16.99
N PRO A 161 6.78 -25.60 15.64
CA PRO A 161 5.99 -26.38 14.68
C PRO A 161 5.97 -27.88 14.91
N LYS A 162 7.09 -28.46 15.42
CA LYS A 162 7.17 -29.90 15.75
C LYS A 162 6.23 -30.31 16.89
N LYS A 163 5.79 -29.37 17.71
CA LYS A 163 4.90 -29.56 18.85
C LYS A 163 3.63 -28.75 18.70
N ALA A 164 3.24 -28.43 17.48
CA ALA A 164 2.08 -27.60 17.19
C ALA A 164 0.83 -28.12 17.90
N ILE A 165 0.00 -27.20 18.37
CA ILE A 165 -1.30 -27.52 18.99
C ILE A 165 -2.23 -27.99 17.88
N ASN A 166 -2.76 -29.19 18.01
CA ASN A 166 -3.81 -29.71 17.12
C ASN A 166 -5.16 -29.10 17.55
N ILE A 167 -5.75 -28.26 16.68
CA ILE A 167 -7.07 -27.67 16.92
C ILE A 167 -8.17 -28.55 16.33
N SER A 168 -7.89 -29.14 15.17
CA SER A 168 -8.69 -30.18 14.52
C SER A 168 -7.72 -31.00 13.68
N ASP A 169 -8.04 -32.22 13.34
CA ASP A 169 -7.09 -33.17 12.68
C ASP A 169 -6.40 -32.60 11.42
N THR A 170 -6.87 -31.46 10.95
CA THR A 170 -6.34 -30.79 9.76
C THR A 170 -5.75 -29.40 10.05
N VAL A 171 -5.98 -28.81 11.24
CA VAL A 171 -5.55 -27.45 11.58
C VAL A 171 -4.62 -27.48 12.80
N PHE A 172 -3.42 -26.96 12.62
CA PHE A 172 -2.39 -26.90 13.65
C PHE A 172 -1.96 -25.45 13.91
N LEU A 173 -1.76 -25.11 15.19
CA LEU A 173 -1.29 -23.80 15.63
C LEU A 173 0.10 -23.91 16.23
N SER A 174 1.03 -23.09 15.76
CA SER A 174 2.39 -22.98 16.26
C SER A 174 2.84 -21.52 16.37
N ASN A 175 4.04 -21.30 16.91
CA ASN A 175 4.65 -19.97 16.95
C ASN A 175 4.99 -19.37 15.56
N ARG A 176 4.85 -20.15 14.48
CA ARG A 176 4.98 -19.71 13.10
C ARG A 176 3.63 -19.43 12.42
N GLY A 177 2.53 -19.65 13.11
CA GLY A 177 1.17 -19.41 12.62
C GLY A 177 0.32 -20.67 12.52
N PHE A 178 -0.76 -20.55 11.77
CA PHE A 178 -1.68 -21.63 11.47
C PHE A 178 -1.19 -22.46 10.28
N TYR A 179 -1.24 -23.76 10.42
CA TYR A 179 -1.03 -24.71 9.34
C TYR A 179 -2.38 -25.34 9.00
N THR A 180 -2.81 -25.17 7.77
CA THR A 180 -4.04 -25.73 7.22
C THR A 180 -3.71 -26.50 5.96
N PRO A 181 -4.49 -27.52 5.56
CA PRO A 181 -4.35 -28.14 4.24
C PRO A 181 -4.47 -27.10 3.15
N ALA A 182 -3.62 -27.19 2.14
CA ALA A 182 -3.74 -26.33 0.98
C ALA A 182 -5.03 -26.67 0.21
N PRO A 183 -5.83 -25.69 -0.23
CA PRO A 183 -6.95 -25.98 -1.10
C PRO A 183 -6.43 -26.54 -2.42
N VAL A 184 -6.92 -27.72 -2.77
CA VAL A 184 -6.66 -28.34 -4.09
C VAL A 184 -7.74 -27.86 -5.03
N PHE A 185 -7.38 -27.06 -6.00
CA PHE A 185 -8.30 -26.61 -7.05
C PHE A 185 -8.34 -27.67 -8.15
N GLU A 186 -9.46 -28.36 -8.25
CA GLU A 186 -9.68 -29.34 -9.33
C GLU A 186 -9.85 -28.66 -10.69
N GLU A 187 -9.64 -29.43 -11.75
CA GLU A 187 -9.93 -28.98 -13.11
C GLU A 187 -11.39 -28.53 -13.21
N GLY A 188 -11.60 -27.27 -13.60
CA GLY A 188 -12.94 -26.67 -13.66
C GLY A 188 -13.19 -25.55 -12.65
N PHE A 189 -12.41 -25.43 -11.58
CA PHE A 189 -12.58 -24.32 -10.63
C PHE A 189 -12.44 -22.95 -11.31
N GLY A 190 -11.59 -22.85 -12.35
CA GLY A 190 -11.46 -21.64 -13.16
C GLY A 190 -12.78 -21.22 -13.82
N TYR A 191 -13.61 -22.15 -14.27
CA TYR A 191 -14.92 -21.84 -14.85
C TYR A 191 -15.88 -21.23 -13.84
N VAL A 192 -15.81 -21.67 -12.57
CA VAL A 192 -16.61 -21.08 -11.48
C VAL A 192 -16.23 -19.63 -11.23
N LEU A 193 -14.93 -19.32 -11.21
CA LEU A 193 -14.45 -17.94 -11.07
C LEU A 193 -14.89 -17.06 -12.25
N ILE A 194 -14.79 -17.58 -13.48
CA ILE A 194 -15.25 -16.88 -14.68
C ILE A 194 -16.77 -16.65 -14.62
N ALA A 195 -17.55 -17.65 -14.21
CA ALA A 195 -19.00 -17.52 -14.07
C ALA A 195 -19.38 -16.46 -13.04
N ILE A 196 -18.70 -16.40 -11.89
CA ILE A 196 -18.90 -15.37 -10.87
C ILE A 196 -18.57 -13.98 -11.44
N LEU A 197 -17.45 -13.85 -12.15
CA LEU A 197 -17.03 -12.57 -12.74
C LEU A 197 -18.03 -12.09 -13.80
N VAL A 198 -18.51 -13.00 -14.66
CA VAL A 198 -19.54 -12.72 -15.67
C VAL A 198 -20.85 -12.30 -14.99
N ALA A 199 -21.27 -13.02 -13.93
CA ALA A 199 -22.47 -12.66 -13.18
C ALA A 199 -22.39 -11.24 -12.57
N VAL A 200 -21.25 -10.90 -11.98
CA VAL A 200 -21.00 -9.56 -11.44
C VAL A 200 -21.05 -8.49 -12.54
N LEU A 201 -20.44 -8.74 -13.68
CA LEU A 201 -20.47 -7.83 -14.83
C LEU A 201 -21.89 -7.65 -15.37
N ILE A 202 -22.69 -8.72 -15.47
CA ILE A 202 -24.08 -8.67 -15.88
C ILE A 202 -24.90 -7.80 -14.92
N VAL A 203 -24.76 -8.01 -13.60
CA VAL A 203 -25.46 -7.20 -12.59
C VAL A 203 -25.07 -5.71 -12.70
N PHE A 204 -23.78 -5.42 -12.89
CA PHE A 204 -23.31 -4.05 -13.08
C PHE A 204 -23.87 -3.41 -14.35
N PHE A 205 -23.91 -4.16 -15.45
CA PHE A 205 -24.47 -3.71 -16.73
C PHE A 205 -25.96 -3.41 -16.62
N PHE A 206 -26.74 -4.32 -16.04
CA PHE A 206 -28.18 -4.11 -15.84
C PHE A 206 -28.47 -2.95 -14.89
N LYS A 207 -27.70 -2.77 -13.83
CA LYS A 207 -27.84 -1.64 -12.92
C LYS A 207 -27.57 -0.32 -13.62
N HIS A 208 -26.54 -0.27 -14.46
CA HIS A 208 -26.20 0.91 -15.23
C HIS A 208 -27.27 1.24 -16.31
N TRP A 209 -27.75 0.21 -17.00
CA TRP A 209 -28.80 0.32 -18.01
C TRP A 209 -30.13 0.76 -17.40
N ALA A 210 -30.55 0.16 -16.30
CA ALA A 210 -31.78 0.53 -15.58
C ALA A 210 -31.75 2.00 -15.13
N LYS A 211 -30.61 2.48 -14.63
CA LYS A 211 -30.44 3.89 -14.27
C LYS A 211 -30.59 4.82 -15.48
N LYS A 212 -30.04 4.45 -16.61
CA LYS A 212 -30.13 5.25 -17.85
C LYS A 212 -31.56 5.31 -18.40
N VAL A 213 -32.38 4.28 -18.21
CA VAL A 213 -33.78 4.22 -18.59
C VAL A 213 -34.68 5.04 -17.65
N GLN A 214 -34.29 5.15 -16.36
CA GLN A 214 -35.03 5.99 -15.39
C GLN A 214 -34.77 7.50 -15.58
N ASP A 215 -33.60 7.85 -16.11
CA ASP A 215 -33.18 9.25 -16.30
C ASP A 215 -33.61 9.80 -17.69
N SER A 216 -34.25 8.98 -18.56
CA SER A 216 -34.80 9.35 -19.87
C SER A 216 -36.32 9.45 -19.84
#